data_af4fbaeb7d10db3eff83f2703335533e
#
_entry.id   af4fbaeb7d10db3eff83f2703335533e
#
_cell.length_a   1.000
_cell.length_b   1.000
_cell.length_c   1.000
_cell.angle_alpha   90.00
_cell.angle_beta   90.00
_cell.angle_gamma   90.00
#
_symmetry.space_group_name_H-M   'P 1'
#
loop_
_entity.id
_entity.type
_entity.pdbx_description
1 polymer ?
#
loop_
_entity_poly.entity_id
_entity_poly.type
_entity_poly.pdbx_seq_one_letter_code
_entity_poly.pdbx_strand_id
1 'polypeptide(L)'
;VSGAGEIASAPAPAPARTVVVKIGSSSVTDTDGGIDTEAVAKLAREVAGVRRAGDRVVVVTSGAIAAGWTILSTGAPRPSDLATLQAVAAIGQPRLMSVWSDALDACDLVAGQVLLAPLDFVHRSQYLHARQTLARLLELGVVPVVNENDAVADEEIRFGDNDRLAALVAHLVGANLLVLLTDTAGLFTGDPKRMTEASLIAEVVEIDHELERIAGGPGSAVGSGGMGSKLAAAKIAVWSGVEAVIADASHPGVLAAVTSGISGVGTRFRPRDRRLPARKLWIAFAIGAAGTISVDAGARRALVERGTSLLAAGVVSVLGDFGPDDAVEIAGPDGDVFAKGLVRQPASVVATWAGHRSSDLPDDLAPEVVHRDDLVILV
;
A
#
# COMPACT_ATOMS: atom_id res chain seq x y z
N VAL A 1 -25.94 -30.04 -52.56
CA VAL A 1 -25.30 -28.80 -52.12
C VAL A 1 -25.40 -28.78 -50.59
N SER A 2 -24.27 -29.16 -49.98
CA SER A 2 -24.12 -29.24 -48.51
C SER A 2 -23.54 -27.91 -48.03
N GLY A 3 -24.34 -27.11 -47.34
CA GLY A 3 -23.88 -25.93 -46.64
C GLY A 3 -23.46 -26.32 -45.22
N ALA A 4 -22.18 -26.51 -44.99
CA ALA A 4 -21.60 -26.60 -43.67
C ALA A 4 -21.61 -25.20 -43.06
N GLY A 5 -22.55 -24.94 -42.12
CA GLY A 5 -22.55 -23.75 -41.30
C GLY A 5 -21.32 -23.78 -40.39
N GLU A 6 -20.41 -22.83 -40.58
CA GLU A 6 -19.33 -22.55 -39.66
C GLU A 6 -19.91 -22.13 -38.29
N ILE A 7 -19.76 -23.01 -37.30
CA ILE A 7 -20.07 -22.67 -35.91
C ILE A 7 -18.96 -21.72 -35.49
N ALA A 8 -19.26 -20.41 -35.42
CA ALA A 8 -18.36 -19.43 -34.86
C ALA A 8 -18.02 -19.87 -33.42
N SER A 9 -16.78 -20.21 -33.18
CA SER A 9 -16.28 -20.53 -31.83
C SER A 9 -16.50 -19.33 -30.93
N ALA A 10 -17.16 -19.56 -29.79
CA ALA A 10 -17.30 -18.52 -28.76
C ALA A 10 -15.90 -17.95 -28.41
N PRO A 11 -15.75 -16.64 -28.24
CA PRO A 11 -14.48 -16.06 -27.86
C PRO A 11 -14.00 -16.70 -26.56
N ALA A 12 -12.69 -17.01 -26.52
CA ALA A 12 -12.08 -17.56 -25.33
C ALA A 12 -12.38 -16.63 -24.11
N PRO A 13 -12.70 -17.19 -22.94
CA PRO A 13 -12.98 -16.36 -21.77
C PRO A 13 -11.77 -15.48 -21.47
N ALA A 14 -12.04 -14.21 -21.15
CA ALA A 14 -11.00 -13.27 -20.77
C ALA A 14 -10.17 -13.85 -19.58
N PRO A 15 -8.85 -13.64 -19.53
CA PRO A 15 -8.03 -14.16 -18.45
C PRO A 15 -8.54 -13.64 -17.11
N ALA A 16 -8.63 -14.53 -16.11
CA ALA A 16 -9.08 -14.20 -14.77
C ALA A 16 -8.24 -13.06 -14.17
N ARG A 17 -8.88 -11.97 -13.80
CA ARG A 17 -8.22 -10.85 -13.12
C ARG A 17 -7.92 -11.22 -11.67
N THR A 18 -6.95 -10.55 -11.07
CA THR A 18 -6.68 -10.62 -9.63
C THR A 18 -7.09 -9.30 -8.98
N VAL A 19 -7.98 -9.36 -8.01
CA VAL A 19 -8.50 -8.23 -7.24
C VAL A 19 -7.98 -8.34 -5.81
N VAL A 20 -7.36 -7.28 -5.30
CA VAL A 20 -7.01 -7.16 -3.89
C VAL A 20 -8.04 -6.26 -3.22
N VAL A 21 -8.65 -6.74 -2.14
CA VAL A 21 -9.68 -6.01 -1.39
C VAL A 21 -9.14 -5.71 0.00
N LYS A 22 -8.92 -4.44 0.31
CA LYS A 22 -8.55 -4.00 1.66
C LYS A 22 -9.77 -3.60 2.45
N ILE A 23 -9.85 -4.09 3.67
CA ILE A 23 -10.94 -3.86 4.59
C ILE A 23 -10.39 -3.25 5.87
N GLY A 24 -10.84 -2.04 6.20
CA GLY A 24 -10.41 -1.31 7.40
C GLY A 24 -10.99 -1.88 8.68
N SER A 25 -10.36 -1.58 9.82
CA SER A 25 -10.84 -2.03 11.16
C SER A 25 -12.28 -1.59 11.41
N SER A 26 -12.63 -0.35 11.09
CA SER A 26 -14.00 0.19 11.27
C SER A 26 -15.09 -0.55 10.49
N SER A 27 -14.71 -1.31 9.47
CA SER A 27 -15.64 -2.09 8.64
C SER A 27 -15.79 -3.54 9.12
N VAL A 28 -15.03 -3.97 10.11
CA VAL A 28 -15.05 -5.35 10.65
C VAL A 28 -15.12 -5.37 12.19
N THR A 29 -15.25 -4.21 12.83
CA THR A 29 -15.44 -4.13 14.29
C THR A 29 -16.78 -3.47 14.61
N ASP A 30 -17.42 -3.98 15.65
CA ASP A 30 -18.65 -3.41 16.22
C ASP A 30 -18.37 -2.20 17.13
N THR A 31 -19.43 -1.63 17.69
CA THR A 31 -19.36 -0.48 18.62
C THR A 31 -18.69 -0.80 19.95
N ASP A 32 -18.66 -2.07 20.34
CA ASP A 32 -18.04 -2.55 21.58
C ASP A 32 -16.55 -2.90 21.35
N GLY A 33 -16.06 -2.73 20.12
CA GLY A 33 -14.68 -2.99 19.70
C GLY A 33 -14.41 -4.46 19.39
N GLY A 34 -15.43 -5.33 19.39
CA GLY A 34 -15.34 -6.73 18.94
C GLY A 34 -15.33 -6.86 17.43
N ILE A 35 -15.21 -8.11 16.93
CA ILE A 35 -15.36 -8.37 15.51
C ILE A 35 -16.85 -8.42 15.17
N ASP A 36 -17.27 -7.59 14.19
CA ASP A 36 -18.59 -7.64 13.60
C ASP A 36 -18.69 -8.81 12.61
N THR A 37 -19.21 -9.94 13.10
CA THR A 37 -19.34 -11.16 12.31
C THR A 37 -20.33 -11.01 11.15
N GLU A 38 -21.36 -10.15 11.25
CA GLU A 38 -22.31 -9.89 10.18
C GLU A 38 -21.68 -9.06 9.06
N ALA A 39 -20.88 -8.05 9.42
CA ALA A 39 -20.12 -7.26 8.45
C ALA A 39 -19.11 -8.13 7.70
N VAL A 40 -18.38 -9.01 8.40
CA VAL A 40 -17.46 -9.97 7.76
C VAL A 40 -18.21 -10.94 6.86
N ALA A 41 -19.36 -11.48 7.30
CA ALA A 41 -20.18 -12.37 6.47
C ALA A 41 -20.74 -11.66 5.22
N LYS A 42 -21.14 -10.37 5.33
CA LYS A 42 -21.53 -9.55 4.15
C LYS A 42 -20.38 -9.46 3.16
N LEU A 43 -19.18 -9.10 3.63
CA LEU A 43 -18.00 -8.94 2.79
C LEU A 43 -17.55 -10.26 2.15
N ALA A 44 -17.66 -11.39 2.87
CA ALA A 44 -17.39 -12.73 2.34
C ALA A 44 -18.34 -13.08 1.20
N ARG A 45 -19.64 -12.74 1.31
CA ARG A 45 -20.61 -12.93 0.20
C ARG A 45 -20.26 -12.07 -1.03
N GLU A 46 -19.77 -10.85 -0.84
CA GLU A 46 -19.32 -10.01 -1.95
C GLU A 46 -18.05 -10.57 -2.62
N VAL A 47 -17.07 -11.03 -1.81
CA VAL A 47 -15.90 -11.77 -2.32
C VAL A 47 -16.32 -12.98 -3.13
N ALA A 48 -17.27 -13.77 -2.64
CA ALA A 48 -17.82 -14.92 -3.37
C ALA A 48 -18.49 -14.51 -4.69
N GLY A 49 -19.15 -13.35 -4.73
CA GLY A 49 -19.69 -12.78 -5.96
C GLY A 49 -18.62 -12.53 -7.03
N VAL A 50 -17.50 -11.90 -6.63
CA VAL A 50 -16.35 -11.65 -7.52
C VAL A 50 -15.70 -12.96 -7.97
N ARG A 51 -15.57 -13.94 -7.08
CA ARG A 51 -15.04 -15.28 -7.39
C ARG A 51 -15.93 -16.02 -8.41
N ARG A 52 -17.25 -15.94 -8.24
CA ARG A 52 -18.21 -16.54 -9.19
C ARG A 52 -18.21 -15.87 -10.57
N ALA A 53 -17.85 -14.59 -10.64
CA ALA A 53 -17.62 -13.89 -11.90
C ALA A 53 -16.32 -14.31 -12.62
N GLY A 54 -15.51 -15.19 -12.01
CA GLY A 54 -14.27 -15.75 -12.58
C GLY A 54 -12.99 -15.03 -12.15
N ASP A 55 -13.07 -13.96 -11.39
CA ASP A 55 -11.89 -13.24 -10.89
C ASP A 55 -11.29 -13.92 -9.63
N ARG A 56 -10.00 -13.74 -9.39
CA ARG A 56 -9.29 -14.18 -8.18
C ARG A 56 -9.30 -13.04 -7.17
N VAL A 57 -9.44 -13.36 -5.88
CA VAL A 57 -9.50 -12.35 -4.82
C VAL A 57 -8.47 -12.62 -3.74
N VAL A 58 -7.80 -11.57 -3.28
CA VAL A 58 -6.99 -11.53 -2.06
C VAL A 58 -7.66 -10.52 -1.12
N VAL A 59 -7.94 -10.92 0.11
CA VAL A 59 -8.45 -10.04 1.16
C VAL A 59 -7.29 -9.55 2.00
N VAL A 60 -7.19 -8.24 2.23
CA VAL A 60 -6.28 -7.64 3.22
C VAL A 60 -7.14 -7.05 4.34
N THR A 61 -7.07 -7.65 5.50
CA THR A 61 -7.94 -7.34 6.64
C THR A 61 -7.17 -6.57 7.72
N SER A 62 -7.91 -5.97 8.64
CA SER A 62 -7.44 -5.40 9.91
C SER A 62 -8.31 -5.96 11.03
N GLY A 63 -8.03 -5.57 12.29
CA GLY A 63 -8.90 -5.88 13.43
C GLY A 63 -8.33 -6.88 14.44
N ALA A 64 -7.09 -7.39 14.25
CA ALA A 64 -6.49 -8.33 15.19
C ALA A 64 -6.34 -7.74 16.60
N ILE A 65 -5.83 -6.50 16.72
CA ILE A 65 -5.70 -5.81 18.02
C ILE A 65 -7.09 -5.61 18.65
N ALA A 66 -8.09 -5.20 17.89
CA ALA A 66 -9.45 -5.03 18.38
C ALA A 66 -10.01 -6.35 18.92
N ALA A 67 -9.91 -7.43 18.16
CA ALA A 67 -10.33 -8.77 18.55
C ALA A 67 -9.64 -9.26 19.83
N GLY A 68 -8.33 -9.05 19.95
CA GLY A 68 -7.56 -9.46 21.12
C GLY A 68 -7.87 -8.64 22.36
N TRP A 69 -8.06 -7.33 22.18
CA TRP A 69 -8.39 -6.45 23.29
C TRP A 69 -9.74 -6.79 23.92
N THR A 70 -10.74 -7.09 23.12
CA THR A 70 -12.06 -7.52 23.60
C THR A 70 -12.00 -8.80 24.44
N ILE A 71 -11.11 -9.73 24.10
CA ILE A 71 -10.91 -10.97 24.88
C ILE A 71 -10.28 -10.68 26.25
N LEU A 72 -9.32 -9.75 26.30
CA LEU A 72 -8.61 -9.41 27.53
C LEU A 72 -9.34 -8.35 28.36
N SER A 73 -10.32 -7.64 27.80
CA SER A 73 -10.79 -6.39 28.35
C SER A 73 -11.52 -6.59 29.67
N THR A 74 -11.00 -5.89 30.65
CA THR A 74 -11.50 -5.69 31.99
C THR A 74 -12.20 -4.34 32.12
N GLY A 75 -12.59 -3.68 31.03
CA GLY A 75 -13.07 -2.29 31.01
C GLY A 75 -11.97 -1.22 31.03
N ALA A 76 -10.70 -1.62 30.90
CA ALA A 76 -9.57 -0.70 30.83
C ALA A 76 -9.49 -0.02 29.43
N PRO A 77 -8.92 1.20 29.34
CA PRO A 77 -8.67 1.85 28.05
C PRO A 77 -7.67 1.03 27.22
N ARG A 78 -7.80 1.12 25.87
CA ARG A 78 -6.89 0.44 24.95
C ARG A 78 -5.44 0.84 25.22
N PRO A 79 -4.51 -0.13 25.30
CA PRO A 79 -3.09 0.15 25.51
C PRO A 79 -2.48 0.94 24.36
N SER A 80 -1.42 1.70 24.68
CA SER A 80 -0.67 2.46 23.68
C SER A 80 0.77 2.00 23.51
N ASP A 81 1.27 1.19 24.46
CA ASP A 81 2.63 0.66 24.39
C ASP A 81 2.73 -0.50 23.38
N LEU A 82 3.84 -0.54 22.65
CA LEU A 82 4.05 -1.48 21.55
C LEU A 82 3.97 -2.94 22.01
N ALA A 83 4.66 -3.30 23.10
CA ALA A 83 4.73 -4.69 23.53
C ALA A 83 3.35 -5.25 23.88
N THR A 84 2.48 -4.44 24.54
CA THR A 84 1.11 -4.84 24.83
C THR A 84 0.28 -4.93 23.56
N LEU A 85 0.43 -4.00 22.60
CA LEU A 85 -0.27 -4.05 21.31
C LEU A 85 0.12 -5.30 20.50
N GLN A 86 1.40 -5.66 20.47
CA GLN A 86 1.89 -6.91 19.85
C GLN A 86 1.29 -8.16 20.47
N ALA A 87 1.29 -8.22 21.81
CA ALA A 87 0.70 -9.35 22.54
C ALA A 87 -0.82 -9.46 22.29
N VAL A 88 -1.52 -8.33 22.28
CA VAL A 88 -2.97 -8.27 22.00
C VAL A 88 -3.27 -8.70 20.57
N ALA A 89 -2.46 -8.27 19.61
CA ALA A 89 -2.59 -8.71 18.21
C ALA A 89 -2.40 -10.23 18.07
N ALA A 90 -1.40 -10.80 18.76
CA ALA A 90 -1.16 -12.24 18.78
C ALA A 90 -2.34 -13.04 19.35
N ILE A 91 -3.06 -12.49 20.34
CA ILE A 91 -4.28 -13.08 20.90
C ILE A 91 -5.46 -12.97 19.94
N GLY A 92 -5.61 -11.82 19.28
CA GLY A 92 -6.77 -11.55 18.42
C GLY A 92 -6.67 -12.12 17.03
N GLN A 93 -5.46 -12.28 16.47
CA GLN A 93 -5.29 -12.77 15.11
C GLN A 93 -5.93 -14.14 14.84
N PRO A 94 -5.80 -15.17 15.72
CA PRO A 94 -6.51 -16.44 15.55
C PRO A 94 -8.03 -16.26 15.53
N ARG A 95 -8.57 -15.35 16.36
CA ARG A 95 -10.01 -15.08 16.41
C ARG A 95 -10.51 -14.41 15.13
N LEU A 96 -9.79 -13.39 14.66
CA LEU A 96 -10.08 -12.72 13.39
C LEU A 96 -10.07 -13.72 12.23
N MET A 97 -9.06 -14.58 12.17
CA MET A 97 -8.95 -15.59 11.12
C MET A 97 -10.07 -16.62 11.17
N SER A 98 -10.48 -17.06 12.38
CA SER A 98 -11.63 -17.97 12.53
C SER A 98 -12.89 -17.36 11.92
N VAL A 99 -13.20 -16.09 12.25
CA VAL A 99 -14.39 -15.41 11.71
C VAL A 99 -14.35 -15.32 10.18
N TRP A 100 -13.19 -14.97 9.60
CA TRP A 100 -13.04 -14.96 8.14
C TRP A 100 -13.18 -16.34 7.53
N SER A 101 -12.59 -17.37 8.17
CA SER A 101 -12.69 -18.77 7.70
C SER A 101 -14.12 -19.24 7.66
N ASP A 102 -14.85 -19.05 8.78
CA ASP A 102 -16.26 -19.45 8.89
C ASP A 102 -17.16 -18.72 7.86
N ALA A 103 -16.91 -17.41 7.66
CA ALA A 103 -17.67 -16.61 6.72
C ALA A 103 -17.41 -16.99 5.23
N LEU A 104 -16.18 -17.34 4.89
CA LEU A 104 -15.83 -17.80 3.54
C LEU A 104 -16.29 -19.23 3.30
N ASP A 105 -16.18 -20.11 4.30
CA ASP A 105 -16.68 -21.49 4.23
C ASP A 105 -18.20 -21.55 3.99
N ALA A 106 -18.95 -20.65 4.64
CA ALA A 106 -20.39 -20.47 4.37
C ALA A 106 -20.72 -20.03 2.92
N CYS A 107 -19.71 -19.64 2.15
CA CYS A 107 -19.80 -19.28 0.74
C CYS A 107 -19.13 -20.31 -0.19
N ASP A 108 -18.80 -21.50 0.30
CA ASP A 108 -18.05 -22.55 -0.40
C ASP A 108 -16.63 -22.11 -0.85
N LEU A 109 -15.98 -21.24 -0.07
CA LEU A 109 -14.64 -20.74 -0.32
C LEU A 109 -13.70 -21.10 0.81
N VAL A 110 -12.50 -21.55 0.48
CA VAL A 110 -11.44 -21.86 1.46
C VAL A 110 -10.62 -20.60 1.73
N ALA A 111 -10.44 -20.26 3.00
CA ALA A 111 -9.55 -19.19 3.44
C ALA A 111 -8.11 -19.69 3.68
N GLY A 112 -7.11 -18.87 3.35
CA GLY A 112 -5.70 -19.14 3.67
C GLY A 112 -5.05 -17.93 4.34
N GLN A 113 -4.62 -18.07 5.61
CA GLN A 113 -3.96 -16.96 6.32
C GLN A 113 -2.56 -16.72 5.79
N VAL A 114 -2.21 -15.44 5.57
CA VAL A 114 -0.85 -14.99 5.29
C VAL A 114 -0.57 -13.75 6.15
N LEU A 115 0.48 -13.80 6.96
CA LEU A 115 0.94 -12.67 7.75
C LEU A 115 2.22 -12.11 7.13
N LEU A 116 2.25 -10.80 6.90
CA LEU A 116 3.39 -10.10 6.28
C LEU A 116 3.84 -8.94 7.16
N ALA A 117 5.15 -8.74 7.20
CA ALA A 117 5.78 -7.59 7.83
C ALA A 117 6.45 -6.70 6.75
N PRO A 118 6.75 -5.42 7.05
CA PRO A 118 7.42 -4.53 6.10
C PRO A 118 8.71 -5.11 5.52
N LEU A 119 9.51 -5.79 6.32
CA LEU A 119 10.77 -6.41 5.91
C LEU A 119 10.59 -7.51 4.86
N ASP A 120 9.42 -8.15 4.77
CA ASP A 120 9.14 -9.17 3.75
C ASP A 120 9.12 -8.59 2.33
N PHE A 121 8.94 -7.27 2.19
CA PHE A 121 9.00 -6.58 0.90
C PHE A 121 10.41 -6.08 0.56
N VAL A 122 11.32 -6.03 1.52
CA VAL A 122 12.71 -5.56 1.40
C VAL A 122 13.64 -6.71 1.06
N HIS A 123 13.56 -7.78 1.82
CA HIS A 123 14.43 -8.94 1.64
C HIS A 123 13.98 -9.79 0.46
N ARG A 124 14.81 -9.84 -0.59
CA ARG A 124 14.49 -10.53 -1.84
C ARG A 124 14.00 -11.97 -1.65
N SER A 125 14.60 -12.74 -0.74
CA SER A 125 14.20 -14.12 -0.48
C SER A 125 12.79 -14.20 0.10
N GLN A 126 12.48 -13.38 1.11
CA GLN A 126 11.16 -13.31 1.75
C GLN A 126 10.10 -12.83 0.76
N TYR A 127 10.41 -11.77 -0.02
CA TYR A 127 9.54 -11.29 -1.10
C TYR A 127 9.18 -12.41 -2.09
N LEU A 128 10.15 -13.19 -2.55
CA LEU A 128 9.90 -14.28 -3.50
C LEU A 128 9.08 -15.42 -2.88
N HIS A 129 9.32 -15.77 -1.61
CA HIS A 129 8.54 -16.78 -0.91
C HIS A 129 7.10 -16.34 -0.70
N ALA A 130 6.86 -15.11 -0.23
CA ALA A 130 5.51 -14.55 -0.07
C ALA A 130 4.76 -14.54 -1.42
N ARG A 131 5.44 -14.11 -2.50
CA ARG A 131 4.88 -14.11 -3.86
C ARG A 131 4.48 -15.51 -4.32
N GLN A 132 5.36 -16.50 -4.12
CA GLN A 132 5.10 -17.89 -4.52
C GLN A 132 3.95 -18.50 -3.73
N THR A 133 3.89 -18.25 -2.42
CA THR A 133 2.82 -18.74 -1.54
C THR A 133 1.47 -18.16 -1.96
N LEU A 134 1.38 -16.82 -2.16
CA LEU A 134 0.14 -16.17 -2.58
C LEU A 134 -0.29 -16.65 -3.98
N ALA A 135 0.64 -16.76 -4.92
CA ALA A 135 0.34 -17.29 -6.25
C ALA A 135 -0.21 -18.72 -6.18
N ARG A 136 0.39 -19.57 -5.34
CA ARG A 136 -0.05 -20.96 -5.18
C ARG A 136 -1.41 -21.07 -4.52
N LEU A 137 -1.72 -20.25 -3.51
CA LEU A 137 -3.05 -20.19 -2.91
C LEU A 137 -4.11 -19.81 -3.95
N LEU A 138 -3.83 -18.79 -4.76
CA LEU A 138 -4.75 -18.38 -5.83
C LEU A 138 -4.95 -19.45 -6.91
N GLU A 139 -3.90 -20.19 -7.27
CA GLU A 139 -3.98 -21.33 -8.19
C GLU A 139 -4.83 -22.48 -7.63
N LEU A 140 -4.75 -22.73 -6.33
CA LEU A 140 -5.56 -23.73 -5.61
C LEU A 140 -7.03 -23.28 -5.41
N GLY A 141 -7.40 -22.08 -5.85
CA GLY A 141 -8.75 -21.54 -5.67
C GLY A 141 -9.04 -20.99 -4.27
N VAL A 142 -8.02 -20.98 -3.39
CA VAL A 142 -8.10 -20.44 -2.03
C VAL A 142 -8.17 -18.92 -2.07
N VAL A 143 -8.89 -18.30 -1.13
CA VAL A 143 -8.89 -16.86 -0.88
C VAL A 143 -7.82 -16.55 0.17
N PRO A 144 -6.68 -15.94 -0.20
CA PRO A 144 -5.72 -15.50 0.80
C PRO A 144 -6.31 -14.38 1.64
N VAL A 145 -6.26 -14.53 2.96
CA VAL A 145 -6.60 -13.49 3.95
C VAL A 145 -5.28 -13.00 4.56
N VAL A 146 -4.87 -11.82 4.13
CA VAL A 146 -3.59 -11.21 4.50
C VAL A 146 -3.82 -10.22 5.63
N ASN A 147 -2.92 -10.19 6.61
CA ASN A 147 -2.86 -9.14 7.62
C ASN A 147 -1.39 -8.77 7.90
N GLU A 148 -1.17 -7.61 8.51
CA GLU A 148 0.14 -7.28 9.07
C GLU A 148 0.50 -8.27 10.19
N ASN A 149 1.76 -8.67 10.26
CA ASN A 149 2.28 -9.44 11.39
C ASN A 149 2.61 -8.52 12.55
N ASP A 150 1.57 -7.98 13.18
CA ASP A 150 1.67 -7.03 14.29
C ASP A 150 2.52 -7.58 15.46
N ALA A 151 2.63 -8.91 15.61
CA ALA A 151 3.40 -9.53 16.70
C ALA A 151 4.92 -9.30 16.61
N VAL A 152 5.42 -8.95 15.44
CA VAL A 152 6.85 -8.67 15.19
C VAL A 152 7.06 -7.31 14.52
N ALA A 153 6.03 -6.46 14.50
CA ALA A 153 6.11 -5.12 13.92
C ALA A 153 7.00 -4.22 14.79
N ASP A 154 7.96 -3.52 14.15
CA ASP A 154 8.83 -2.55 14.79
C ASP A 154 8.17 -1.16 14.81
N GLU A 155 8.45 -0.34 15.85
CA GLU A 155 7.95 1.04 15.92
C GLU A 155 8.41 1.89 14.74
N GLU A 156 9.63 1.68 14.27
CA GLU A 156 10.26 2.46 13.20
C GLU A 156 9.77 2.05 11.81
N ILE A 157 9.30 0.80 11.64
CA ILE A 157 8.99 0.19 10.34
C ILE A 157 7.55 -0.37 10.30
N ARG A 158 6.58 0.27 10.96
CA ARG A 158 5.16 -0.13 10.87
C ARG A 158 4.55 0.42 9.58
N PHE A 159 3.69 -0.38 8.93
CA PHE A 159 2.85 0.17 7.88
C PHE A 159 1.89 1.25 8.41
N GLY A 160 1.61 1.25 9.73
CA GLY A 160 0.70 2.17 10.36
C GLY A 160 -0.77 1.92 10.03
N ASP A 161 -1.02 1.42 8.84
CA ASP A 161 -2.31 0.89 8.40
C ASP A 161 -2.15 -0.11 7.26
N ASN A 162 -3.13 -1.01 7.12
CA ASN A 162 -3.12 -2.05 6.10
C ASN A 162 -3.42 -1.53 4.68
N ASP A 163 -3.64 -0.22 4.47
CA ASP A 163 -3.84 0.35 3.13
C ASP A 163 -2.54 0.22 2.31
N ARG A 164 -1.39 0.58 2.93
CA ARG A 164 -0.07 0.43 2.28
C ARG A 164 0.28 -1.04 2.07
N LEU A 165 0.03 -1.90 3.06
CA LEU A 165 0.20 -3.35 2.93
C LEU A 165 -0.59 -3.88 1.74
N ALA A 166 -1.86 -3.48 1.59
CA ALA A 166 -2.71 -3.93 0.48
C ALA A 166 -2.17 -3.49 -0.89
N ALA A 167 -1.64 -2.29 -0.99
CA ALA A 167 -1.03 -1.81 -2.24
C ALA A 167 0.25 -2.59 -2.59
N LEU A 168 1.09 -2.93 -1.59
CA LEU A 168 2.27 -3.76 -1.79
C LEU A 168 1.89 -5.22 -2.12
N VAL A 169 0.85 -5.77 -1.50
CA VAL A 169 0.30 -7.09 -1.84
C VAL A 169 -0.26 -7.08 -3.27
N ALA A 170 -0.96 -6.00 -3.69
CA ALA A 170 -1.45 -5.88 -5.06
C ALA A 170 -0.30 -5.90 -6.08
N HIS A 171 0.82 -5.21 -5.78
CA HIS A 171 2.03 -5.32 -6.58
C HIS A 171 2.60 -6.75 -6.57
N LEU A 172 2.71 -7.37 -5.39
CA LEU A 172 3.31 -8.70 -5.19
C LEU A 172 2.62 -9.79 -6.01
N VAL A 173 1.27 -9.77 -6.03
CA VAL A 173 0.47 -10.75 -6.77
C VAL A 173 0.22 -10.36 -8.23
N GLY A 174 0.70 -9.20 -8.68
CA GLY A 174 0.42 -8.66 -10.01
C GLY A 174 -1.07 -8.41 -10.23
N ALA A 175 -1.74 -7.80 -9.25
CA ALA A 175 -3.18 -7.54 -9.31
C ALA A 175 -3.54 -6.61 -10.48
N ASN A 176 -4.79 -6.71 -10.93
CA ASN A 176 -5.38 -5.80 -11.91
C ASN A 176 -6.08 -4.63 -11.20
N LEU A 177 -6.60 -4.88 -9.99
CA LEU A 177 -7.40 -3.92 -9.23
C LEU A 177 -7.10 -4.02 -7.74
N LEU A 178 -6.92 -2.88 -7.08
CA LEU A 178 -6.93 -2.71 -5.63
C LEU A 178 -8.21 -1.97 -5.23
N VAL A 179 -9.02 -2.56 -4.37
CA VAL A 179 -10.20 -1.92 -3.78
C VAL A 179 -9.92 -1.60 -2.32
N LEU A 180 -9.94 -0.32 -1.96
CA LEU A 180 -9.79 0.17 -0.60
C LEU A 180 -11.18 0.50 -0.04
N LEU A 181 -11.74 -0.42 0.73
CA LEU A 181 -13.04 -0.24 1.37
C LEU A 181 -12.89 0.63 2.64
N THR A 182 -13.79 1.59 2.77
CA THR A 182 -13.79 2.60 3.83
C THR A 182 -15.22 2.95 4.25
N ASP A 183 -15.38 3.86 5.18
CA ASP A 183 -16.65 4.42 5.67
C ASP A 183 -17.13 5.65 4.88
N THR A 184 -16.44 5.98 3.78
CA THR A 184 -16.79 7.11 2.91
C THR A 184 -16.96 6.65 1.48
N ALA A 185 -17.79 7.36 0.70
CA ALA A 185 -18.08 7.01 -0.69
C ALA A 185 -16.83 7.06 -1.62
N GLY A 186 -15.77 7.73 -1.21
CA GLY A 186 -14.53 7.91 -1.97
C GLY A 186 -13.83 9.21 -1.59
N LEU A 187 -13.01 9.75 -2.50
CA LEU A 187 -12.34 11.03 -2.33
C LEU A 187 -13.27 12.17 -2.78
N PHE A 188 -13.39 13.19 -1.94
CA PHE A 188 -14.20 14.38 -2.22
C PHE A 188 -13.32 15.59 -2.51
N THR A 189 -13.86 16.60 -3.18
CA THR A 189 -13.19 17.88 -3.45
C THR A 189 -12.89 18.70 -2.19
N GLY A 190 -13.38 18.27 -1.03
CA GLY A 190 -13.17 18.81 0.30
C GLY A 190 -13.81 17.90 1.35
N ASP A 191 -13.67 18.24 2.64
CA ASP A 191 -14.29 17.47 3.71
C ASP A 191 -15.84 17.59 3.66
N PRO A 192 -16.59 16.52 3.32
CA PRO A 192 -18.05 16.58 3.21
C PRO A 192 -18.76 16.86 4.54
N LYS A 193 -18.07 16.67 5.69
CA LYS A 193 -18.60 17.03 7.01
C LYS A 193 -18.52 18.53 7.30
N ARG A 194 -17.67 19.26 6.55
CA ARG A 194 -17.41 20.69 6.73
C ARG A 194 -17.87 21.55 5.56
N MET A 195 -17.95 20.98 4.36
CA MET A 195 -18.26 21.66 3.12
C MET A 195 -19.49 21.03 2.45
N THR A 196 -20.60 21.75 2.44
CA THR A 196 -21.86 21.28 1.80
C THR A 196 -21.76 21.11 0.29
N GLU A 197 -20.81 21.78 -0.36
CA GLU A 197 -20.57 21.71 -1.81
C GLU A 197 -19.48 20.67 -2.18
N ALA A 198 -18.97 19.91 -1.20
CA ALA A 198 -18.02 18.86 -1.49
C ALA A 198 -18.65 17.79 -2.39
N SER A 199 -18.05 17.56 -3.55
CA SER A 199 -18.50 16.56 -4.52
C SER A 199 -17.53 15.39 -4.59
N LEU A 200 -18.06 14.18 -4.86
CA LEU A 200 -17.27 12.99 -5.06
C LEU A 200 -16.43 13.12 -6.34
N ILE A 201 -15.13 12.88 -6.23
CA ILE A 201 -14.22 12.79 -7.37
C ILE A 201 -14.36 11.38 -7.96
N ALA A 202 -14.96 11.27 -9.14
CA ALA A 202 -15.22 9.96 -9.75
C ALA A 202 -13.93 9.28 -10.24
N GLU A 203 -12.99 10.07 -10.81
CA GLU A 203 -11.77 9.55 -11.42
C GLU A 203 -10.59 10.49 -11.15
N VAL A 204 -9.43 9.89 -10.89
CA VAL A 204 -8.14 10.55 -10.72
C VAL A 204 -7.15 9.93 -11.71
N VAL A 205 -6.64 10.75 -12.63
CA VAL A 205 -5.62 10.34 -13.60
C VAL A 205 -4.22 10.53 -13.04
N GLU A 206 -4.01 11.59 -12.27
CA GLU A 206 -2.74 11.91 -11.63
C GLU A 206 -2.97 12.35 -10.18
N ILE A 207 -2.15 11.82 -9.27
CA ILE A 207 -2.17 12.19 -7.86
C ILE A 207 -1.13 13.30 -7.68
N ASP A 208 -1.60 14.53 -7.62
CA ASP A 208 -0.80 15.73 -7.43
C ASP A 208 -0.81 16.22 -5.97
N HIS A 209 -0.02 17.26 -5.69
CA HIS A 209 0.05 17.88 -4.36
C HIS A 209 -1.27 18.48 -3.89
N GLU A 210 -2.15 18.90 -4.80
CA GLU A 210 -3.46 19.45 -4.43
C GLU A 210 -4.36 18.35 -3.87
N LEU A 211 -4.41 17.19 -4.52
CA LEU A 211 -5.12 16.02 -4.02
C LEU A 211 -4.55 15.52 -2.68
N GLU A 212 -3.22 15.51 -2.54
CA GLU A 212 -2.57 15.16 -1.27
C GLU A 212 -2.98 16.12 -0.15
N ARG A 213 -3.07 17.42 -0.43
CA ARG A 213 -3.52 18.43 0.53
C ARG A 213 -5.01 18.28 0.89
N ILE A 214 -5.88 17.99 -0.08
CA ILE A 214 -7.32 17.73 0.14
C ILE A 214 -7.50 16.49 1.02
N ALA A 215 -6.72 15.44 0.82
CA ALA A 215 -6.76 14.20 1.60
C ALA A 215 -6.22 14.35 3.04
N GLY A 216 -5.71 15.53 3.42
CA GLY A 216 -5.24 15.81 4.78
C GLY A 216 -3.74 16.05 4.90
N GLY A 217 -2.98 16.05 3.80
CA GLY A 217 -1.53 16.32 3.75
C GLY A 217 -0.65 15.34 4.55
N PRO A 218 0.66 15.31 4.31
CA PRO A 218 1.59 14.58 5.15
C PRO A 218 1.65 15.24 6.54
N GLY A 219 1.34 14.48 7.60
CA GLY A 219 1.42 14.95 8.98
C GLY A 219 0.11 15.46 9.60
N SER A 220 -1.04 15.34 8.92
CA SER A 220 -2.31 15.59 9.59
C SER A 220 -2.49 14.58 10.74
N ALA A 221 -2.81 15.11 11.94
CA ALA A 221 -3.04 14.34 13.17
C ALA A 221 -4.32 13.47 13.15
N VAL A 222 -4.83 13.16 11.96
CA VAL A 222 -5.98 12.27 11.75
C VAL A 222 -5.44 10.85 11.71
N GLY A 223 -5.83 10.06 12.69
CA GLY A 223 -5.33 8.75 13.07
C GLY A 223 -5.02 7.77 11.93
N SER A 224 -4.25 6.73 12.25
CA SER A 224 -3.91 5.62 11.34
C SER A 224 -5.15 5.16 10.56
N GLY A 225 -5.15 5.25 9.22
CA GLY A 225 -6.24 4.80 8.36
C GLY A 225 -7.14 5.89 7.76
N GLY A 226 -6.79 7.18 7.82
CA GLY A 226 -7.52 8.28 7.20
C GLY A 226 -7.44 8.29 5.65
N MET A 227 -8.09 9.31 5.02
CA MET A 227 -8.08 9.45 3.55
C MET A 227 -6.66 9.58 2.98
N GLY A 228 -5.75 10.27 3.72
CA GLY A 228 -4.34 10.43 3.34
C GLY A 228 -3.61 9.08 3.17
N SER A 229 -3.85 8.09 4.05
CA SER A 229 -3.25 6.77 3.91
C SER A 229 -3.79 6.01 2.69
N LYS A 230 -5.08 6.14 2.41
CA LYS A 230 -5.72 5.53 1.23
C LYS A 230 -5.20 6.15 -0.06
N LEU A 231 -5.00 7.47 -0.07
CA LEU A 231 -4.39 8.14 -1.21
C LEU A 231 -2.93 7.70 -1.43
N ALA A 232 -2.16 7.54 -0.34
CA ALA A 232 -0.81 6.99 -0.42
C ALA A 232 -0.80 5.54 -0.95
N ALA A 233 -1.74 4.71 -0.51
CA ALA A 233 -1.90 3.35 -1.03
C ALA A 233 -2.32 3.33 -2.51
N ALA A 234 -3.25 4.20 -2.91
CA ALA A 234 -3.63 4.37 -4.31
C ALA A 234 -2.42 4.80 -5.16
N LYS A 235 -1.58 5.72 -4.65
CA LYS A 235 -0.33 6.14 -5.30
C LYS A 235 0.63 4.96 -5.53
N ILE A 236 0.84 4.12 -4.51
CA ILE A 236 1.64 2.88 -4.64
C ILE A 236 1.05 1.96 -5.71
N ALA A 237 -0.27 1.75 -5.70
CA ALA A 237 -0.93 0.87 -6.66
C ALA A 237 -0.78 1.38 -8.10
N VAL A 238 -1.07 2.65 -8.38
CA VAL A 238 -0.97 3.21 -9.73
C VAL A 238 0.46 3.22 -10.26
N TRP A 239 1.45 3.42 -9.37
CA TRP A 239 2.88 3.32 -9.71
C TRP A 239 3.33 1.87 -9.93
N SER A 240 2.57 0.91 -9.42
CA SER A 240 2.73 -0.53 -9.68
C SER A 240 2.04 -0.95 -10.98
N GLY A 241 1.34 -0.05 -11.66
CA GLY A 241 0.51 -0.34 -12.82
C GLY A 241 -0.78 -1.09 -12.44
N VAL A 242 -1.25 -0.92 -11.20
CA VAL A 242 -2.49 -1.48 -10.68
C VAL A 242 -3.51 -0.37 -10.56
N GLU A 243 -4.71 -0.57 -11.11
CA GLU A 243 -5.82 0.35 -10.88
C GLU A 243 -6.24 0.30 -9.41
N ALA A 244 -6.58 1.46 -8.82
CA ALA A 244 -7.09 1.50 -7.45
C ALA A 244 -8.46 2.15 -7.39
N VAL A 245 -9.31 1.70 -6.45
CA VAL A 245 -10.61 2.30 -6.17
C VAL A 245 -10.79 2.44 -4.66
N ILE A 246 -11.17 3.64 -4.21
CA ILE A 246 -11.61 3.89 -2.84
C ILE A 246 -13.13 3.91 -2.87
N ALA A 247 -13.81 3.07 -2.06
CA ALA A 247 -15.27 2.95 -2.06
C ALA A 247 -15.83 2.64 -0.67
N ASP A 248 -17.11 2.96 -0.49
CA ASP A 248 -17.83 2.72 0.76
C ASP A 248 -18.12 1.23 0.96
N ALA A 249 -17.60 0.68 2.08
CA ALA A 249 -17.84 -0.71 2.49
C ALA A 249 -19.33 -1.01 2.78
N SER A 250 -20.10 0.00 3.14
CA SER A 250 -21.53 -0.15 3.44
C SER A 250 -22.39 -0.29 2.19
N HIS A 251 -21.91 0.19 1.03
CA HIS A 251 -22.65 0.14 -0.23
C HIS A 251 -22.98 -1.32 -0.62
N PRO A 252 -24.25 -1.67 -0.85
CA PRO A 252 -24.63 -3.02 -1.24
C PRO A 252 -24.03 -3.40 -2.60
N GLY A 253 -23.36 -4.55 -2.69
CA GLY A 253 -22.75 -5.02 -3.92
C GLY A 253 -21.55 -4.19 -4.40
N VAL A 254 -20.86 -3.49 -3.48
CA VAL A 254 -19.73 -2.59 -3.82
C VAL A 254 -18.67 -3.29 -4.65
N LEU A 255 -18.29 -4.52 -4.30
CA LEU A 255 -17.26 -5.24 -5.06
C LEU A 255 -17.71 -5.59 -6.47
N ALA A 256 -18.97 -6.01 -6.64
CA ALA A 256 -19.53 -6.28 -7.97
C ALA A 256 -19.58 -5.01 -8.82
N ALA A 257 -20.03 -3.89 -8.25
CA ALA A 257 -20.09 -2.61 -8.95
C ALA A 257 -18.70 -2.09 -9.38
N VAL A 258 -17.73 -2.13 -8.45
CA VAL A 258 -16.35 -1.66 -8.70
C VAL A 258 -15.64 -2.55 -9.73
N THR A 259 -15.77 -3.88 -9.63
CA THR A 259 -15.12 -4.81 -10.56
C THR A 259 -15.76 -4.79 -11.96
N SER A 260 -17.05 -4.46 -12.05
CA SER A 260 -17.75 -4.25 -13.33
C SER A 260 -17.52 -2.86 -13.93
N GLY A 261 -16.79 -1.97 -13.23
CA GLY A 261 -16.51 -0.62 -13.74
C GLY A 261 -17.71 0.33 -13.72
N ILE A 262 -18.70 0.09 -12.85
CA ILE A 262 -19.88 0.98 -12.73
C ILE A 262 -19.42 2.35 -12.25
N SER A 263 -19.79 3.39 -13.00
CA SER A 263 -19.48 4.78 -12.68
C SER A 263 -20.26 5.26 -11.46
N GLY A 264 -19.65 6.17 -10.68
CA GLY A 264 -20.29 6.76 -9.49
C GLY A 264 -20.19 5.91 -8.23
N VAL A 265 -19.54 4.75 -8.27
CA VAL A 265 -19.21 3.93 -7.11
C VAL A 265 -17.73 4.08 -6.79
N GLY A 266 -17.44 4.91 -5.80
CA GLY A 266 -16.08 5.20 -5.37
C GLY A 266 -15.33 6.22 -6.24
N THR A 267 -14.06 6.43 -5.86
CA THR A 267 -13.07 7.19 -6.62
C THR A 267 -12.08 6.23 -7.27
N ARG A 268 -11.95 6.30 -8.57
CA ARG A 268 -11.10 5.44 -9.39
C ARG A 268 -9.79 6.13 -9.73
N PHE A 269 -8.66 5.48 -9.49
CA PHE A 269 -7.30 5.96 -9.78
C PHE A 269 -6.71 5.16 -10.93
N ARG A 270 -6.35 5.84 -12.01
CA ARG A 270 -5.81 5.18 -13.22
C ARG A 270 -4.37 4.74 -13.04
N PRO A 271 -4.00 3.51 -13.45
CA PRO A 271 -2.62 3.05 -13.37
C PRO A 271 -1.71 3.85 -14.30
N ARG A 272 -0.45 4.03 -13.90
CA ARG A 272 0.60 4.56 -14.78
C ARG A 272 1.06 3.46 -15.75
N ASP A 273 1.45 3.86 -16.97
CA ASP A 273 1.97 2.93 -17.99
C ASP A 273 3.29 2.28 -17.55
N ARG A 274 4.11 3.00 -16.79
CA ARG A 274 5.41 2.53 -16.31
C ARG A 274 5.32 1.99 -14.91
N ARG A 275 5.59 0.68 -14.74
CA ARG A 275 5.62 -0.01 -13.45
C ARG A 275 6.97 0.13 -12.77
N LEU A 276 7.00 0.46 -11.47
CA LEU A 276 8.20 0.41 -10.67
C LEU A 276 8.45 -1.00 -10.12
N PRO A 277 9.74 -1.41 -9.97
CA PRO A 277 10.10 -2.63 -9.25
C PRO A 277 9.74 -2.52 -7.75
N ALA A 278 9.49 -3.66 -7.08
CA ALA A 278 9.09 -3.72 -5.68
C ALA A 278 10.01 -2.93 -4.74
N ARG A 279 11.34 -3.07 -4.89
CA ARG A 279 12.34 -2.34 -4.10
C ARG A 279 12.16 -0.82 -4.23
N LYS A 280 11.91 -0.33 -5.43
CA LYS A 280 11.69 1.11 -5.67
C LYS A 280 10.37 1.60 -5.08
N LEU A 281 9.31 0.80 -5.15
CA LEU A 281 8.04 1.12 -4.49
C LEU A 281 8.19 1.18 -2.97
N TRP A 282 8.93 0.25 -2.40
CA TRP A 282 9.22 0.25 -0.97
C TRP A 282 10.02 1.48 -0.55
N ILE A 283 11.10 1.83 -1.27
CA ILE A 283 11.89 3.04 -1.01
C ILE A 283 11.02 4.29 -1.11
N ALA A 284 10.21 4.40 -2.16
CA ALA A 284 9.39 5.58 -2.41
C ALA A 284 8.32 5.80 -1.33
N PHE A 285 7.65 4.72 -0.89
CA PHE A 285 6.36 4.85 -0.22
C PHE A 285 6.25 4.11 1.12
N ALA A 286 7.07 3.08 1.38
CA ALA A 286 6.90 2.25 2.57
C ALA A 286 7.79 2.67 3.75
N ILE A 287 8.99 3.22 3.48
CA ILE A 287 9.91 3.70 4.53
C ILE A 287 9.72 5.19 4.81
N GLY A 288 9.82 5.58 6.09
CA GLY A 288 9.99 6.98 6.48
C GLY A 288 11.35 7.53 6.03
N ALA A 289 11.47 8.82 5.74
CA ALA A 289 12.75 9.44 5.52
C ALA A 289 13.38 9.85 6.86
N ALA A 290 14.64 9.46 7.09
CA ALA A 290 15.42 9.85 8.26
C ALA A 290 16.06 11.25 8.11
N GLY A 291 16.04 11.79 6.88
CA GLY A 291 16.58 13.13 6.60
C GLY A 291 16.32 13.58 5.17
N THR A 292 16.86 14.74 4.84
CA THR A 292 16.74 15.36 3.51
C THR A 292 18.14 15.78 3.00
N ILE A 293 18.42 15.47 1.74
CA ILE A 293 19.60 15.92 1.02
C ILE A 293 19.16 16.93 -0.04
N SER A 294 19.61 18.19 0.09
CA SER A 294 19.41 19.20 -0.93
C SER A 294 20.48 19.10 -2.01
N VAL A 295 20.08 19.20 -3.28
CA VAL A 295 20.97 19.07 -4.42
C VAL A 295 20.92 20.28 -5.33
N ASP A 296 21.99 20.49 -6.11
CA ASP A 296 22.03 21.55 -7.12
C ASP A 296 21.17 21.22 -8.37
N ALA A 297 20.97 22.24 -9.23
CA ALA A 297 20.19 22.10 -10.45
C ALA A 297 20.81 21.12 -11.47
N GLY A 298 22.13 20.93 -11.45
CA GLY A 298 22.84 19.99 -12.30
C GLY A 298 22.59 18.55 -11.88
N ALA A 299 22.68 18.28 -10.58
CA ALA A 299 22.37 16.99 -9.99
C ALA A 299 20.89 16.63 -10.20
N ARG A 300 19.95 17.57 -9.92
CA ARG A 300 18.51 17.34 -10.18
C ARG A 300 18.27 16.91 -11.62
N ARG A 301 18.82 17.62 -12.60
CA ARG A 301 18.71 17.24 -14.03
C ARG A 301 19.31 15.87 -14.33
N ALA A 302 20.50 15.58 -13.78
CA ALA A 302 21.16 14.30 -13.99
C ALA A 302 20.34 13.13 -13.43
N LEU A 303 19.75 13.30 -12.26
CA LEU A 303 18.89 12.29 -11.63
C LEU A 303 17.60 12.06 -12.41
N VAL A 304 16.88 13.13 -12.77
CA VAL A 304 15.57 13.06 -13.43
C VAL A 304 15.70 12.60 -14.88
N GLU A 305 16.60 13.22 -15.68
CA GLU A 305 16.66 13.01 -17.12
C GLU A 305 17.54 11.82 -17.52
N ARG A 306 18.61 11.56 -16.76
CA ARG A 306 19.60 10.53 -17.13
C ARG A 306 19.55 9.29 -16.24
N GLY A 307 18.81 9.32 -15.12
CA GLY A 307 18.68 8.21 -14.18
C GLY A 307 20.02 7.77 -13.57
N THR A 308 20.91 8.74 -13.26
CA THR A 308 22.22 8.48 -12.68
C THR A 308 22.15 8.30 -11.16
N SER A 309 23.25 7.87 -10.53
CA SER A 309 23.42 7.92 -9.07
C SER A 309 23.62 9.36 -8.60
N LEU A 310 23.23 9.66 -7.35
CA LEU A 310 23.58 10.92 -6.68
C LEU A 310 25.00 10.83 -6.18
N LEU A 311 25.85 11.75 -6.65
CA LEU A 311 27.24 11.88 -6.23
C LEU A 311 27.39 13.02 -5.23
N ALA A 312 28.44 12.97 -4.40
CA ALA A 312 28.78 14.02 -3.45
C ALA A 312 28.89 15.41 -4.11
N ALA A 313 29.39 15.48 -5.34
CA ALA A 313 29.53 16.72 -6.11
C ALA A 313 28.20 17.49 -6.34
N GLY A 314 27.06 16.79 -6.34
CA GLY A 314 25.74 17.39 -6.52
C GLY A 314 25.04 17.75 -5.23
N VAL A 315 25.61 17.41 -4.06
CA VAL A 315 25.01 17.69 -2.75
C VAL A 315 25.35 19.12 -2.33
N VAL A 316 24.33 19.85 -1.88
CA VAL A 316 24.44 21.22 -1.37
C VAL A 316 24.38 21.26 0.16
N SER A 317 23.42 20.51 0.75
CA SER A 317 23.25 20.44 2.20
C SER A 317 22.60 19.15 2.64
N VAL A 318 22.75 18.83 3.91
CA VAL A 318 22.21 17.62 4.56
C VAL A 318 21.44 18.06 5.80
N LEU A 319 20.24 17.52 5.99
CA LEU A 319 19.40 17.74 7.16
C LEU A 319 18.95 16.38 7.72
N GLY A 320 19.00 16.22 9.03
CA GLY A 320 18.65 14.98 9.74
C GLY A 320 19.87 14.15 10.11
N ASP A 321 19.62 13.08 10.86
CA ASP A 321 20.64 12.11 11.27
C ASP A 321 20.27 10.76 10.69
N PHE A 322 21.11 10.21 9.83
CA PHE A 322 20.88 8.96 9.12
C PHE A 322 22.18 8.18 8.96
N GLY A 323 22.06 6.86 8.98
CA GLY A 323 23.14 5.91 8.71
C GLY A 323 23.06 5.30 7.31
N PRO A 324 24.00 4.41 6.95
CA PRO A 324 23.95 3.64 5.72
C PRO A 324 22.63 2.83 5.64
N ASP A 325 22.04 2.75 4.44
CA ASP A 325 20.79 2.09 4.12
C ASP A 325 19.51 2.80 4.65
N ASP A 326 19.64 3.93 5.36
CA ASP A 326 18.48 4.75 5.70
C ASP A 326 17.94 5.46 4.48
N ALA A 327 16.61 5.68 4.47
CA ALA A 327 15.95 6.44 3.42
C ALA A 327 16.06 7.95 3.67
N VAL A 328 16.37 8.69 2.60
CA VAL A 328 16.38 10.16 2.62
C VAL A 328 15.56 10.72 1.48
N GLU A 329 14.92 11.86 1.72
CA GLU A 329 14.35 12.69 0.68
C GLU A 329 15.44 13.47 -0.05
N ILE A 330 15.25 13.70 -1.35
CA ILE A 330 16.16 14.50 -2.17
C ILE A 330 15.37 15.69 -2.68
N ALA A 331 15.79 16.89 -2.24
CA ALA A 331 15.16 18.14 -2.57
C ALA A 331 15.97 18.94 -3.61
N GLY A 332 15.28 19.60 -4.53
CA GLY A 332 15.88 20.49 -5.51
C GLY A 332 16.28 21.85 -4.93
N PRO A 333 16.84 22.77 -5.75
CA PRO A 333 17.23 24.11 -5.32
C PRO A 333 16.06 24.96 -4.83
N ASP A 334 14.84 24.62 -5.25
CA ASP A 334 13.57 25.22 -4.86
C ASP A 334 13.04 24.72 -3.51
N GLY A 335 13.68 23.70 -2.95
CA GLY A 335 13.26 23.04 -1.72
C GLY A 335 12.24 21.93 -1.94
N ASP A 336 11.74 21.75 -3.16
CA ASP A 336 10.76 20.72 -3.48
C ASP A 336 11.41 19.33 -3.52
N VAL A 337 10.82 18.38 -2.79
CA VAL A 337 11.24 16.98 -2.80
C VAL A 337 10.81 16.35 -4.12
N PHE A 338 11.78 15.88 -4.91
CA PHE A 338 11.55 15.29 -6.21
C PHE A 338 11.99 13.82 -6.31
N ALA A 339 12.76 13.34 -5.33
CA ALA A 339 13.25 11.96 -5.30
C ALA A 339 13.42 11.46 -3.87
N LYS A 340 13.54 10.14 -3.72
CA LYS A 340 13.85 9.47 -2.46
C LYS A 340 14.81 8.31 -2.72
N GLY A 341 15.70 8.01 -1.77
CA GLY A 341 16.66 6.93 -1.97
C GLY A 341 17.28 6.45 -0.68
N LEU A 342 17.98 5.29 -0.76
CA LEU A 342 18.77 4.77 0.34
C LEU A 342 20.19 5.30 0.24
N VAL A 343 20.68 5.88 1.34
CA VAL A 343 22.04 6.41 1.41
C VAL A 343 23.06 5.31 1.67
N ARG A 344 24.27 5.50 1.15
CA ARG A 344 25.40 4.59 1.39
C ARG A 344 26.31 5.01 2.52
N GLN A 345 26.20 6.27 2.96
CA GLN A 345 27.09 6.90 3.91
C GLN A 345 26.27 7.60 5.00
N PRO A 346 26.77 7.69 6.24
CA PRO A 346 26.09 8.43 7.29
C PRO A 346 26.07 9.93 7.01
N ALA A 347 25.09 10.63 7.58
CA ALA A 347 24.85 12.07 7.39
C ALA A 347 26.11 12.93 7.56
N SER A 348 26.95 12.62 8.56
CA SER A 348 28.20 13.34 8.84
C SER A 348 29.22 13.23 7.70
N VAL A 349 29.33 12.06 7.08
CA VAL A 349 30.22 11.83 5.93
C VAL A 349 29.69 12.55 4.70
N VAL A 350 28.39 12.43 4.41
CA VAL A 350 27.75 13.12 3.27
C VAL A 350 27.92 14.64 3.40
N ALA A 351 27.72 15.20 4.60
CA ALA A 351 27.90 16.63 4.85
C ALA A 351 29.35 17.10 4.67
N THR A 352 30.33 16.28 5.10
CA THR A 352 31.78 16.60 4.97
C THR A 352 32.18 16.68 3.50
N TRP A 353 31.69 15.82 2.66
CA TRP A 353 32.09 15.72 1.25
C TRP A 353 31.11 16.39 0.28
N ALA A 354 30.09 17.10 0.79
CA ALA A 354 29.14 17.84 -0.03
C ALA A 354 29.86 18.81 -1.00
N GLY A 355 29.50 18.76 -2.28
CA GLY A 355 30.10 19.58 -3.33
C GLY A 355 31.49 19.13 -3.85
N HIS A 356 32.13 18.13 -3.24
CA HIS A 356 33.43 17.64 -3.69
C HIS A 356 33.34 16.70 -4.88
N ARG A 357 34.30 16.76 -5.78
CA ARG A 357 34.36 15.85 -6.94
C ARG A 357 34.78 14.46 -6.49
N SER A 358 34.35 13.43 -7.24
CA SER A 358 34.73 12.04 -6.96
C SER A 358 36.25 11.80 -6.92
N SER A 359 37.04 12.61 -7.64
CA SER A 359 38.49 12.57 -7.61
C SER A 359 39.14 13.08 -6.28
N ASP A 360 38.36 13.80 -5.49
CA ASP A 360 38.84 14.44 -4.26
C ASP A 360 38.48 13.61 -3.02
N LEU A 361 37.71 12.52 -3.22
CA LEU A 361 37.30 11.60 -2.17
C LEU A 361 38.43 10.61 -1.84
N PRO A 362 38.52 10.13 -0.58
CA PRO A 362 39.39 9.02 -0.22
C PRO A 362 39.09 7.76 -1.06
N ASP A 363 40.10 6.96 -1.35
CA ASP A 363 39.99 5.75 -2.19
C ASP A 363 39.04 4.68 -1.62
N ASP A 364 38.82 4.68 -0.31
CA ASP A 364 37.94 3.76 0.41
C ASP A 364 36.50 4.27 0.52
N LEU A 365 36.22 5.49 0.07
CA LEU A 365 34.88 6.08 0.10
C LEU A 365 34.17 5.92 -1.26
N ALA A 366 33.01 5.25 -1.26
CA ALA A 366 32.18 5.14 -2.45
C ALA A 366 31.72 6.54 -2.92
N PRO A 367 31.88 6.88 -4.21
CA PRO A 367 31.52 8.21 -4.73
C PRO A 367 30.02 8.47 -4.77
N GLU A 368 29.19 7.41 -4.73
CA GLU A 368 27.75 7.54 -4.72
C GLU A 368 27.23 7.73 -3.31
N VAL A 369 26.52 8.83 -3.10
CA VAL A 369 25.72 9.08 -1.89
C VAL A 369 24.45 8.23 -1.91
N VAL A 370 23.78 8.19 -3.08
CA VAL A 370 22.62 7.30 -3.35
C VAL A 370 22.83 6.64 -4.71
N HIS A 371 22.83 5.30 -4.74
CA HIS A 371 22.98 4.59 -6.00
C HIS A 371 21.66 4.62 -6.81
N ARG A 372 21.75 4.69 -8.13
CA ARG A 372 20.58 4.77 -9.04
C ARG A 372 19.58 3.63 -8.87
N ASP A 373 20.02 2.43 -8.46
CA ASP A 373 19.13 1.30 -8.23
C ASP A 373 18.33 1.46 -6.93
N ASP A 374 18.85 2.25 -5.99
CA ASP A 374 18.25 2.57 -4.71
C ASP A 374 17.66 4.00 -4.67
N LEU A 375 17.48 4.61 -5.83
CA LEU A 375 16.91 5.96 -6.01
C LEU A 375 15.62 5.91 -6.82
N VAL A 376 14.61 6.65 -6.38
CA VAL A 376 13.30 6.76 -7.03
C VAL A 376 12.97 8.22 -7.28
N ILE A 377 12.61 8.53 -8.51
CA ILE A 377 12.09 9.85 -8.89
C ILE A 377 10.59 9.87 -8.60
N LEU A 378 10.11 10.88 -7.88
CA LEU A 378 8.72 10.99 -7.39
C LEU A 378 7.84 11.93 -8.24
N VAL A 379 8.42 12.58 -9.23
CA VAL A 379 7.75 13.52 -10.16
C VAL A 379 7.57 12.93 -11.54
#